data_991e6444713083e73a2933d776fab62b
#
_entry.id   991e6444713083e73a2933d776fab62b
#
_cell.length_a   1.000
_cell.length_b   1.000
_cell.length_c   1.000
_cell.angle_alpha   90.00
_cell.angle_beta   90.00
_cell.angle_gamma   90.00
#
_symmetry.space_group_name_H-M   'P 1'
#
loop_
_entity.id
_entity.type
_entity.pdbx_description
1 polymer ?
#
loop_
_entity_poly.entity_id
_entity_poly.type
_entity_poly.pdbx_seq_one_letter_code
_entity_poly.pdbx_strand_id
1 'polypeptide(L)'
;METVLSLHGIKQFFDHEKIVETTIALYMKKVLVIGSGGREHAIVDALSRSPQVGKIYCAPGNAGIAAQAECVAIKDTDVEGLKAFALANEIDLAVVGPEVSLAAGVVDAFKDAGLRIFGPSKAAATIEASKDFAKQLMAKYDIPTAAFETFEDYEAALEYVKKGSFPVVLKYDGLAAGKGVVIPETLEEADETLKDMLLDDKFGKGKVVVEEFLTGPEFSFMCFVDGLDVYPMTLSQDHKRAYEGDKGPNTGGMGAYSPVPIITDEDVEYAMEKVMKPTAAGMVAEGCPFTGVLYGGLMKTPTGVKVIEFNCRFGDPETEVVLPRLASDIYDIFSAVADHTPMPQIEWKKEVTMGFVMASKGYPGDYKKGHEINFPPVISSEVEKSSIRIYHMGTSVKDGKYYTAGGRVLMVVGFGADLQEAHDKALAAVESIECDNLFYRRDIGWRVL
;
A
#
# COMPACT_ATOMS: atom_id res chain seq x y z
N MET A 1 -80.21 -15.78 -13.80
CA MET A 1 -79.10 -16.70 -14.08
C MET A 1 -77.85 -15.87 -14.18
N GLU A 2 -77.25 -15.54 -13.00
CA GLU A 2 -76.08 -14.76 -12.84
C GLU A 2 -74.85 -15.68 -12.86
N THR A 3 -73.95 -15.45 -13.78
CA THR A 3 -72.69 -16.19 -13.86
C THR A 3 -71.66 -15.45 -12.98
N VAL A 4 -71.45 -16.00 -11.78
CA VAL A 4 -70.36 -15.57 -10.90
C VAL A 4 -69.04 -16.08 -11.47
N LEU A 5 -68.27 -15.21 -12.14
CA LEU A 5 -66.89 -15.49 -12.50
C LEU A 5 -65.99 -15.39 -11.24
N SER A 6 -65.54 -16.55 -10.79
CA SER A 6 -64.61 -16.73 -9.67
C SER A 6 -63.25 -16.11 -9.99
N LEU A 7 -62.95 -15.04 -9.32
CA LEU A 7 -61.59 -14.43 -9.26
C LEU A 7 -60.63 -15.27 -8.39
N HIS A 8 -60.41 -16.54 -8.76
CA HIS A 8 -59.47 -17.45 -8.09
C HIS A 8 -58.30 -17.81 -9.01
N GLY A 9 -57.51 -16.83 -9.45
CA GLY A 9 -56.43 -17.20 -10.37
C GLY A 9 -55.32 -16.20 -10.59
N ILE A 10 -55.17 -15.18 -9.76
CA ILE A 10 -53.97 -14.31 -9.80
C ILE A 10 -53.58 -13.95 -8.37
N LYS A 11 -53.16 -14.92 -7.58
CA LYS A 11 -52.20 -14.74 -6.51
C LYS A 11 -50.87 -15.27 -7.02
N GLN A 12 -50.29 -14.60 -8.00
CA GLN A 12 -48.84 -14.56 -8.10
C GLN A 12 -48.37 -13.79 -6.87
N PHE A 13 -47.97 -14.51 -5.86
CA PHE A 13 -47.09 -13.99 -4.80
C PHE A 13 -45.82 -13.53 -5.52
N PHE A 14 -45.78 -12.29 -5.94
CA PHE A 14 -44.52 -11.63 -6.14
C PHE A 14 -43.84 -11.68 -4.77
N ASP A 15 -42.82 -12.50 -4.68
CA ASP A 15 -42.03 -12.70 -3.49
C ASP A 15 -41.41 -11.34 -3.14
N HIS A 16 -42.04 -10.63 -2.23
CA HIS A 16 -41.70 -9.24 -1.90
C HIS A 16 -40.24 -9.17 -1.42
N GLU A 17 -39.74 -10.24 -0.79
CA GLU A 17 -38.35 -10.38 -0.39
C GLU A 17 -37.43 -10.48 -1.62
N LYS A 18 -37.77 -11.28 -2.62
CA LYS A 18 -36.99 -11.36 -3.88
C LYS A 18 -36.98 -10.06 -4.68
N ILE A 19 -38.09 -9.32 -4.67
CA ILE A 19 -38.15 -8.01 -5.35
C ILE A 19 -37.24 -7.01 -4.60
N VAL A 20 -37.31 -7.00 -3.27
CA VAL A 20 -36.48 -6.14 -2.43
C VAL A 20 -34.99 -6.53 -2.58
N GLU A 21 -34.64 -7.81 -2.52
CA GLU A 21 -33.28 -8.30 -2.74
C GLU A 21 -32.77 -7.96 -4.14
N THR A 22 -33.59 -8.16 -5.17
CA THR A 22 -33.20 -7.83 -6.56
C THR A 22 -33.08 -6.32 -6.74
N THR A 23 -33.93 -5.52 -6.10
CA THR A 23 -33.85 -4.06 -6.15
C THR A 23 -32.61 -3.57 -5.41
N ILE A 24 -32.32 -4.09 -4.22
CA ILE A 24 -31.08 -3.77 -3.49
C ILE A 24 -29.86 -4.14 -4.33
N ALA A 25 -29.81 -5.33 -4.91
CA ALA A 25 -28.72 -5.79 -5.75
C ALA A 25 -28.47 -4.90 -6.99
N LEU A 26 -29.54 -4.30 -7.55
CA LEU A 26 -29.45 -3.36 -8.68
C LEU A 26 -28.82 -2.02 -8.30
N TYR A 27 -28.83 -1.62 -7.02
CA TYR A 27 -28.26 -0.38 -6.53
C TYR A 27 -26.87 -0.56 -5.89
N MET A 28 -26.44 -1.80 -5.65
CA MET A 28 -25.14 -2.06 -5.04
C MET A 28 -24.01 -1.86 -6.03
N LYS A 29 -22.91 -1.29 -5.54
CA LYS A 29 -21.77 -0.88 -6.35
C LYS A 29 -20.85 -2.04 -6.71
N LYS A 30 -20.32 -2.00 -7.92
CA LYS A 30 -19.29 -2.90 -8.43
C LYS A 30 -17.94 -2.18 -8.39
N VAL A 31 -16.97 -2.74 -7.68
CA VAL A 31 -15.64 -2.15 -7.52
C VAL A 31 -14.59 -3.06 -8.12
N LEU A 32 -13.63 -2.48 -8.86
CA LEU A 32 -12.46 -3.17 -9.37
C LEU A 32 -11.22 -2.73 -8.58
N VAL A 33 -10.57 -3.64 -7.87
CA VAL A 33 -9.26 -3.41 -7.25
C VAL A 33 -8.17 -3.92 -8.19
N ILE A 34 -7.20 -3.07 -8.52
CA ILE A 34 -6.08 -3.43 -9.41
C ILE A 34 -4.87 -3.75 -8.56
N GLY A 35 -4.31 -4.96 -8.73
CA GLY A 35 -3.15 -5.48 -8.02
C GLY A 35 -3.39 -6.85 -7.40
N SER A 36 -2.44 -7.35 -6.59
CA SER A 36 -2.47 -8.74 -6.10
C SER A 36 -1.78 -8.96 -4.74
N GLY A 37 -1.28 -7.91 -4.10
CA GLY A 37 -0.52 -8.00 -2.84
C GLY A 37 -1.38 -7.97 -1.57
N GLY A 38 -0.72 -7.85 -0.43
CA GLY A 38 -1.37 -7.70 0.87
C GLY A 38 -2.13 -6.39 0.99
N ARG A 39 -1.57 -5.32 0.46
CA ARG A 39 -2.22 -4.01 0.33
C ARG A 39 -3.58 -4.12 -0.38
N GLU A 40 -3.62 -4.76 -1.55
CA GLU A 40 -4.86 -4.96 -2.29
C GLU A 40 -5.83 -5.85 -1.53
N HIS A 41 -5.34 -6.87 -0.81
CA HIS A 41 -6.18 -7.69 0.06
C HIS A 41 -6.81 -6.86 1.20
N ALA A 42 -6.04 -5.96 1.83
CA ALA A 42 -6.56 -5.06 2.87
C ALA A 42 -7.57 -4.04 2.30
N ILE A 43 -7.38 -3.57 1.07
CA ILE A 43 -8.34 -2.72 0.36
C ILE A 43 -9.64 -3.49 0.08
N VAL A 44 -9.54 -4.73 -0.43
CA VAL A 44 -10.69 -5.61 -0.66
C VAL A 44 -11.45 -5.90 0.64
N ASP A 45 -10.73 -6.23 1.73
CA ASP A 45 -11.33 -6.45 3.05
C ASP A 45 -12.06 -5.18 3.55
N ALA A 46 -11.49 -3.99 3.36
CA ALA A 46 -12.13 -2.74 3.74
C ALA A 46 -13.40 -2.46 2.91
N LEU A 47 -13.35 -2.67 1.59
CA LEU A 47 -14.48 -2.51 0.68
C LEU A 47 -15.59 -3.53 0.94
N SER A 48 -15.25 -4.76 1.34
CA SER A 48 -16.24 -5.80 1.66
C SER A 48 -17.11 -5.47 2.89
N ARG A 49 -16.66 -4.54 3.73
CA ARG A 49 -17.41 -4.02 4.87
C ARG A 49 -18.35 -2.86 4.54
N SER A 50 -18.22 -2.29 3.33
CA SER A 50 -19.11 -1.22 2.87
C SER A 50 -20.51 -1.74 2.58
N PRO A 51 -21.57 -1.15 3.16
CA PRO A 51 -22.95 -1.53 2.84
C PRO A 51 -23.37 -1.15 1.41
N GLN A 52 -22.57 -0.37 0.70
CA GLN A 52 -22.83 0.08 -0.66
C GLN A 52 -22.24 -0.86 -1.72
N VAL A 53 -21.22 -1.67 -1.35
CA VAL A 53 -20.48 -2.52 -2.28
C VAL A 53 -21.11 -3.93 -2.33
N GLY A 54 -21.63 -4.30 -3.48
CA GLY A 54 -22.23 -5.62 -3.70
C GLY A 54 -21.34 -6.60 -4.42
N LYS A 55 -20.38 -6.08 -5.20
CA LYS A 55 -19.47 -6.93 -5.96
C LYS A 55 -18.08 -6.30 -6.02
N ILE A 56 -17.09 -7.11 -5.67
CA ILE A 56 -15.69 -6.71 -5.79
C ILE A 56 -15.01 -7.64 -6.80
N TYR A 57 -14.31 -7.05 -7.75
CA TYR A 57 -13.37 -7.71 -8.64
C TYR A 57 -11.94 -7.33 -8.25
N CYS A 58 -10.99 -8.23 -8.44
CA CYS A 58 -9.58 -7.93 -8.21
C CYS A 58 -8.72 -8.46 -9.37
N ALA A 59 -7.89 -7.62 -9.96
CA ALA A 59 -7.09 -7.98 -11.13
C ALA A 59 -5.59 -7.74 -10.89
N PRO A 60 -4.76 -8.79 -10.87
CA PRO A 60 -5.13 -10.21 -10.99
C PRO A 60 -5.63 -10.85 -9.69
N GLY A 61 -5.42 -10.23 -8.52
CA GLY A 61 -5.73 -10.79 -7.22
C GLY A 61 -4.79 -11.94 -6.79
N ASN A 62 -5.12 -12.57 -5.66
CA ASN A 62 -4.41 -13.73 -5.12
C ASN A 62 -5.35 -14.71 -4.45
N ALA A 63 -4.82 -15.83 -3.93
CA ALA A 63 -5.64 -16.89 -3.34
C ALA A 63 -6.47 -16.46 -2.11
N GLY A 64 -5.98 -15.50 -1.31
CA GLY A 64 -6.74 -14.97 -0.16
C GLY A 64 -7.83 -14.00 -0.60
N ILE A 65 -7.52 -13.11 -1.54
CA ILE A 65 -8.48 -12.17 -2.13
C ILE A 65 -9.67 -12.91 -2.76
N ALA A 66 -9.41 -14.08 -3.37
CA ALA A 66 -10.45 -14.90 -4.00
C ALA A 66 -11.57 -15.39 -3.03
N ALA A 67 -11.34 -15.31 -1.71
CA ALA A 67 -12.37 -15.60 -0.72
C ALA A 67 -13.39 -14.45 -0.55
N GLN A 68 -13.05 -13.23 -0.93
CA GLN A 68 -13.85 -12.02 -0.72
C GLN A 68 -14.20 -11.29 -2.02
N ALA A 69 -13.47 -11.56 -3.12
CA ALA A 69 -13.64 -10.91 -4.41
C ALA A 69 -13.50 -11.91 -5.55
N GLU A 70 -14.03 -11.55 -6.72
CA GLU A 70 -13.80 -12.32 -7.94
C GLU A 70 -12.45 -11.91 -8.55
N CYS A 71 -11.48 -12.82 -8.53
CA CYS A 71 -10.19 -12.59 -9.15
C CYS A 71 -10.27 -12.74 -10.68
N VAL A 72 -9.76 -11.74 -11.40
CA VAL A 72 -9.80 -11.67 -12.86
C VAL A 72 -8.39 -11.80 -13.41
N ALA A 73 -8.16 -12.73 -14.33
CA ALA A 73 -6.83 -13.03 -14.87
C ALA A 73 -6.34 -11.96 -15.88
N ILE A 74 -6.33 -10.70 -15.45
CA ILE A 74 -5.78 -9.55 -16.18
C ILE A 74 -4.60 -9.02 -15.37
N LYS A 75 -3.46 -8.80 -16.03
CA LYS A 75 -2.29 -8.22 -15.36
C LYS A 75 -2.57 -6.78 -14.94
N ASP A 76 -2.02 -6.39 -13.81
CA ASP A 76 -2.11 -5.04 -13.25
C ASP A 76 -1.49 -3.93 -14.13
N THR A 77 -0.64 -4.33 -15.08
CA THR A 77 -0.03 -3.44 -16.09
C THR A 77 -0.72 -3.50 -17.46
N ASP A 78 -1.72 -4.36 -17.65
CA ASP A 78 -2.50 -4.44 -18.89
C ASP A 78 -3.64 -3.41 -18.87
N VAL A 79 -3.27 -2.14 -19.12
CA VAL A 79 -4.17 -0.98 -19.06
C VAL A 79 -5.39 -1.15 -19.95
N GLU A 80 -5.21 -1.64 -21.18
CA GLU A 80 -6.32 -1.81 -22.14
C GLU A 80 -7.25 -2.96 -21.72
N GLY A 81 -6.69 -4.08 -21.24
CA GLY A 81 -7.48 -5.20 -20.72
C GLY A 81 -8.31 -4.80 -19.49
N LEU A 82 -7.72 -4.05 -18.55
CA LEU A 82 -8.40 -3.53 -17.36
C LEU A 82 -9.53 -2.58 -17.73
N LYS A 83 -9.29 -1.64 -18.65
CA LYS A 83 -10.29 -0.69 -19.15
C LYS A 83 -11.45 -1.40 -19.84
N ALA A 84 -11.14 -2.35 -20.75
CA ALA A 84 -12.16 -3.14 -21.45
C ALA A 84 -13.03 -3.95 -20.48
N PHE A 85 -12.41 -4.56 -19.47
CA PHE A 85 -13.11 -5.28 -18.40
C PHE A 85 -14.05 -4.35 -17.61
N ALA A 86 -13.56 -3.17 -17.22
CA ALA A 86 -14.33 -2.20 -16.45
C ALA A 86 -15.58 -1.73 -17.23
N LEU A 87 -15.44 -1.46 -18.53
CA LEU A 87 -16.56 -1.08 -19.40
C LEU A 87 -17.57 -2.23 -19.55
N ALA A 88 -17.09 -3.46 -19.83
CA ALA A 88 -17.95 -4.61 -20.07
C ALA A 88 -18.75 -5.06 -18.82
N ASN A 89 -18.21 -4.82 -17.62
CA ASN A 89 -18.84 -5.20 -16.36
C ASN A 89 -19.53 -4.04 -15.64
N GLU A 90 -19.54 -2.84 -16.25
CA GLU A 90 -20.17 -1.63 -15.68
C GLU A 90 -19.61 -1.33 -14.28
N ILE A 91 -18.28 -1.26 -14.16
CA ILE A 91 -17.62 -0.97 -12.88
C ILE A 91 -17.93 0.46 -12.43
N ASP A 92 -18.47 0.60 -11.22
CA ASP A 92 -18.80 1.91 -10.64
C ASP A 92 -17.56 2.69 -10.18
N LEU A 93 -16.52 1.98 -9.72
CA LEU A 93 -15.27 2.59 -9.24
C LEU A 93 -14.11 1.60 -9.38
N ALA A 94 -12.99 2.03 -9.93
CA ALA A 94 -11.73 1.30 -9.86
C ALA A 94 -10.80 1.90 -8.78
N VAL A 95 -9.99 1.04 -8.14
CA VAL A 95 -9.00 1.44 -7.11
C VAL A 95 -7.65 0.85 -7.49
N VAL A 96 -6.63 1.68 -7.60
CA VAL A 96 -5.30 1.22 -8.00
C VAL A 96 -4.44 0.96 -6.77
N GLY A 97 -3.89 -0.24 -6.67
CA GLY A 97 -2.97 -0.62 -5.60
C GLY A 97 -1.49 -0.31 -5.94
N PRO A 98 -0.88 -0.95 -6.98
CA PRO A 98 0.56 -0.88 -7.21
C PRO A 98 0.98 0.32 -8.06
N GLU A 99 2.18 0.82 -7.79
CA GLU A 99 2.82 1.92 -8.50
C GLU A 99 3.08 1.64 -9.99
N VAL A 100 3.31 0.37 -10.34
CA VAL A 100 3.56 -0.03 -11.74
C VAL A 100 2.35 0.24 -12.65
N SER A 101 1.14 0.06 -12.13
CA SER A 101 -0.11 0.36 -12.84
C SER A 101 -0.31 1.86 -13.04
N LEU A 102 0.04 2.65 -12.00
CA LEU A 102 -0.01 4.12 -12.05
C LEU A 102 0.98 4.67 -13.07
N ALA A 103 2.22 4.18 -13.03
CA ALA A 103 3.27 4.54 -13.99
C ALA A 103 2.93 4.10 -15.43
N ALA A 104 2.17 3.01 -15.60
CA ALA A 104 1.65 2.58 -16.90
C ALA A 104 0.55 3.51 -17.43
N GLY A 105 -0.08 4.35 -16.58
CA GLY A 105 -1.09 5.32 -16.98
C GLY A 105 -2.53 4.79 -16.94
N VAL A 106 -2.82 3.80 -16.10
CA VAL A 106 -4.16 3.21 -15.97
C VAL A 106 -5.21 4.25 -15.59
N VAL A 107 -4.85 5.23 -14.74
CA VAL A 107 -5.78 6.28 -14.28
C VAL A 107 -6.17 7.19 -15.43
N ASP A 108 -5.20 7.61 -16.24
CA ASP A 108 -5.45 8.47 -17.41
C ASP A 108 -6.35 7.75 -18.42
N ALA A 109 -6.05 6.49 -18.73
CA ALA A 109 -6.83 5.68 -19.68
C ALA A 109 -8.29 5.43 -19.23
N PHE A 110 -8.53 5.30 -17.91
CA PHE A 110 -9.87 5.15 -17.35
C PHE A 110 -10.64 6.47 -17.40
N LYS A 111 -10.02 7.59 -17.02
CA LYS A 111 -10.61 8.93 -17.08
C LYS A 111 -10.98 9.31 -18.52
N ASP A 112 -10.10 9.02 -19.49
CA ASP A 112 -10.37 9.25 -20.93
C ASP A 112 -11.55 8.43 -21.44
N ALA A 113 -11.82 7.26 -20.84
CA ALA A 113 -12.98 6.42 -21.14
C ALA A 113 -14.25 6.79 -20.34
N GLY A 114 -14.21 7.83 -19.52
CA GLY A 114 -15.32 8.24 -18.65
C GLY A 114 -15.55 7.30 -17.46
N LEU A 115 -14.57 6.46 -17.09
CA LEU A 115 -14.63 5.55 -15.95
C LEU A 115 -14.09 6.24 -14.68
N ARG A 116 -14.75 5.99 -13.55
CA ARG A 116 -14.32 6.48 -12.23
C ARG A 116 -13.17 5.61 -11.71
N ILE A 117 -12.12 6.26 -11.23
CA ILE A 117 -10.93 5.58 -10.72
C ILE A 117 -10.28 6.38 -9.61
N PHE A 118 -9.91 5.69 -8.52
CA PHE A 118 -9.14 6.24 -7.40
C PHE A 118 -7.65 5.93 -7.59
N GLY A 119 -6.85 6.98 -7.69
CA GLY A 119 -5.40 6.94 -7.86
C GLY A 119 -4.90 8.18 -8.60
N PRO A 120 -3.60 8.51 -8.48
CA PRO A 120 -2.99 9.64 -9.18
C PRO A 120 -2.83 9.36 -10.67
N SER A 121 -2.87 10.42 -11.49
CA SER A 121 -2.49 10.36 -12.90
C SER A 121 -1.04 9.90 -13.07
N LYS A 122 -0.67 9.45 -14.27
CA LYS A 122 0.72 9.11 -14.61
C LYS A 122 1.69 10.27 -14.32
N ALA A 123 1.29 11.50 -14.60
CA ALA A 123 2.07 12.68 -14.30
C ALA A 123 2.28 12.88 -12.80
N ALA A 124 1.23 12.72 -11.99
CA ALA A 124 1.33 12.83 -10.54
C ALA A 124 2.10 11.64 -9.91
N ALA A 125 2.02 10.44 -10.49
CA ALA A 125 2.77 9.27 -10.03
C ALA A 125 4.30 9.43 -10.21
N THR A 126 4.76 10.43 -10.97
CA THR A 126 6.19 10.74 -11.11
C THR A 126 6.85 11.06 -9.76
N ILE A 127 6.11 11.50 -8.74
CA ILE A 127 6.64 11.75 -7.39
C ILE A 127 7.26 10.49 -6.74
N GLU A 128 6.80 9.30 -7.09
CA GLU A 128 7.40 8.02 -6.70
C GLU A 128 8.34 7.48 -7.79
N ALA A 129 7.95 7.62 -9.06
CA ALA A 129 8.67 7.05 -10.19
C ALA A 129 10.03 7.71 -10.44
N SER A 130 10.18 9.00 -10.10
CA SER A 130 11.44 9.73 -10.17
C SER A 130 11.79 10.36 -8.82
N LYS A 131 12.88 9.88 -8.24
CA LYS A 131 13.43 10.44 -6.99
C LYS A 131 14.01 11.83 -7.20
N ASP A 132 14.60 12.06 -8.40
CA ASP A 132 15.09 13.37 -8.82
C ASP A 132 13.94 14.39 -8.87
N PHE A 133 12.82 14.05 -9.53
CA PHE A 133 11.63 14.91 -9.54
C PHE A 133 11.14 15.25 -8.13
N ALA A 134 11.01 14.23 -7.26
CA ALA A 134 10.57 14.43 -5.88
C ALA A 134 11.52 15.35 -5.11
N LYS A 135 12.83 15.19 -5.29
CA LYS A 135 13.86 16.03 -4.64
C LYS A 135 13.84 17.47 -5.16
N GLN A 136 13.70 17.65 -6.47
CA GLN A 136 13.60 19.00 -7.06
C GLN A 136 12.31 19.70 -6.60
N LEU A 137 11.18 18.95 -6.51
CA LEU A 137 9.94 19.48 -5.94
C LEU A 137 10.14 19.93 -4.49
N MET A 138 10.77 19.10 -3.66
CA MET A 138 11.02 19.41 -2.25
C MET A 138 11.93 20.64 -2.10
N ALA A 139 12.98 20.75 -2.89
CA ALA A 139 13.87 21.91 -2.90
C ALA A 139 13.15 23.19 -3.34
N LYS A 140 12.31 23.10 -4.39
CA LYS A 140 11.60 24.25 -4.95
C LYS A 140 10.53 24.83 -3.99
N TYR A 141 9.89 23.98 -3.19
CA TYR A 141 8.81 24.36 -2.30
C TYR A 141 9.18 24.33 -0.82
N ASP A 142 10.49 24.35 -0.51
CA ASP A 142 11.04 24.37 0.85
C ASP A 142 10.50 23.23 1.76
N ILE A 143 10.29 22.03 1.17
CA ILE A 143 9.83 20.84 1.90
C ILE A 143 11.05 20.17 2.56
N PRO A 144 11.04 19.96 3.90
CA PRO A 144 12.20 19.43 4.61
C PRO A 144 12.58 18.02 4.16
N THR A 145 13.81 17.86 3.68
CA THR A 145 14.39 16.55 3.28
C THR A 145 15.89 16.52 3.55
N ALA A 146 16.54 15.39 3.32
CA ALA A 146 18.00 15.28 3.33
C ALA A 146 18.63 16.20 2.28
N ALA A 147 19.79 16.77 2.58
CA ALA A 147 20.61 17.42 1.57
C ALA A 147 20.92 16.42 0.46
N PHE A 148 20.87 16.86 -0.79
CA PHE A 148 21.03 15.96 -1.93
C PHE A 148 21.67 16.65 -3.13
N GLU A 149 22.22 15.83 -4.05
CA GLU A 149 22.65 16.24 -5.37
C GLU A 149 22.38 15.08 -6.36
N THR A 150 22.05 15.39 -7.61
CA THR A 150 21.71 14.38 -8.63
C THR A 150 22.79 14.33 -9.72
N PHE A 151 23.19 13.13 -10.12
CA PHE A 151 24.25 12.87 -11.08
C PHE A 151 23.83 11.89 -12.17
N GLU A 152 24.23 12.17 -13.41
CA GLU A 152 24.20 11.26 -14.56
C GLU A 152 25.61 10.74 -14.90
N ASP A 153 26.64 11.44 -14.43
CA ASP A 153 28.05 11.13 -14.68
C ASP A 153 28.69 10.50 -13.44
N TYR A 154 29.33 9.34 -13.63
CA TYR A 154 29.96 8.58 -12.56
C TYR A 154 31.11 9.34 -11.89
N GLU A 155 32.01 10.00 -12.68
CA GLU A 155 33.17 10.69 -12.13
C GLU A 155 32.74 11.89 -11.28
N ALA A 156 31.71 12.61 -11.72
CA ALA A 156 31.16 13.73 -10.97
C ALA A 156 30.50 13.25 -9.65
N ALA A 157 29.72 12.14 -9.68
CA ALA A 157 29.14 11.55 -8.50
C ALA A 157 30.21 11.09 -7.50
N LEU A 158 31.25 10.40 -7.97
CA LEU A 158 32.34 9.92 -7.14
C LEU A 158 33.13 11.08 -6.49
N GLU A 159 33.41 12.16 -7.25
CA GLU A 159 34.07 13.35 -6.72
C GLU A 159 33.23 14.08 -5.66
N TYR A 160 31.89 14.04 -5.79
CA TYR A 160 31.01 14.61 -4.78
C TYR A 160 31.02 13.75 -3.49
N VAL A 161 30.89 12.44 -3.62
CA VAL A 161 30.90 11.50 -2.48
C VAL A 161 32.23 11.54 -1.73
N LYS A 162 33.39 11.68 -2.41
CA LYS A 162 34.72 11.84 -1.79
C LYS A 162 34.84 13.05 -0.87
N LYS A 163 34.05 14.10 -1.10
CA LYS A 163 34.05 15.33 -0.29
C LYS A 163 33.07 15.29 0.87
N GLY A 164 32.15 14.28 0.88
CA GLY A 164 31.11 14.10 1.89
C GLY A 164 31.57 13.30 3.10
N SER A 165 30.64 13.00 3.97
CA SER A 165 30.80 12.11 5.12
C SER A 165 30.07 10.78 4.89
N PHE A 166 30.53 9.73 5.56
CA PHE A 166 29.87 8.43 5.56
C PHE A 166 29.12 8.16 6.87
N PRO A 167 28.03 7.36 6.86
CA PRO A 167 27.44 6.77 5.65
C PRO A 167 26.77 7.81 4.74
N VAL A 168 26.63 7.49 3.45
CA VAL A 168 25.92 8.27 2.45
C VAL A 168 24.77 7.43 1.87
N VAL A 169 23.72 8.06 1.35
CA VAL A 169 22.61 7.34 0.73
C VAL A 169 22.65 7.54 -0.77
N LEU A 170 22.74 6.45 -1.52
CA LEU A 170 22.72 6.43 -2.98
C LEU A 170 21.39 5.84 -3.45
N LYS A 171 20.64 6.60 -4.24
CA LYS A 171 19.34 6.18 -4.75
C LYS A 171 19.34 6.24 -6.28
N TYR A 172 19.12 5.09 -6.92
CA TYR A 172 18.88 5.06 -8.36
C TYR A 172 17.56 5.76 -8.69
N ASP A 173 17.54 6.63 -9.68
CA ASP A 173 16.34 7.35 -10.12
C ASP A 173 15.49 6.47 -11.03
N GLY A 174 14.44 5.88 -10.48
CA GLY A 174 13.53 4.99 -11.16
C GLY A 174 12.85 4.00 -10.22
N LEU A 175 11.86 3.28 -10.73
CA LEU A 175 11.20 2.18 -10.02
C LEU A 175 12.14 0.98 -9.95
N ALA A 176 12.67 0.67 -8.78
CA ALA A 176 13.63 -0.41 -8.55
C ALA A 176 13.17 -1.43 -7.50
N ALA A 177 11.87 -1.46 -7.16
CA ALA A 177 11.26 -2.38 -6.20
C ALA A 177 12.04 -2.51 -4.88
N GLY A 178 12.48 -1.37 -4.31
CA GLY A 178 13.25 -1.30 -3.07
C GLY A 178 14.74 -1.68 -3.20
N LYS A 179 15.21 -2.08 -4.36
CA LYS A 179 16.62 -2.47 -4.61
C LYS A 179 17.51 -1.32 -5.09
N GLY A 180 16.92 -0.18 -5.41
CA GLY A 180 17.64 1.00 -5.91
C GLY A 180 18.18 1.93 -4.82
N VAL A 181 18.14 1.53 -3.55
CA VAL A 181 18.67 2.33 -2.43
C VAL A 181 19.77 1.57 -1.73
N VAL A 182 20.97 2.12 -1.69
CA VAL A 182 22.14 1.57 -1.00
C VAL A 182 22.69 2.63 -0.05
N ILE A 183 23.18 2.20 1.09
CA ILE A 183 23.75 3.07 2.13
C ILE A 183 25.20 2.63 2.37
N PRO A 184 26.15 3.06 1.54
CA PRO A 184 27.56 2.76 1.72
C PRO A 184 28.11 3.36 3.02
N GLU A 185 28.91 2.59 3.74
CA GLU A 185 29.61 3.02 4.94
C GLU A 185 31.06 3.45 4.65
N THR A 186 31.56 3.09 3.46
CA THR A 186 32.93 3.41 3.01
C THR A 186 32.93 3.98 1.59
N LEU A 187 34.06 4.62 1.22
CA LEU A 187 34.25 5.13 -0.13
C LEU A 187 34.32 4.00 -1.17
N GLU A 188 34.91 2.86 -0.81
CA GLU A 188 35.03 1.70 -1.67
C GLU A 188 33.66 1.13 -2.01
N GLU A 189 32.77 0.98 -1.01
CA GLU A 189 31.37 0.54 -1.22
C GLU A 189 30.58 1.54 -2.07
N ALA A 190 30.79 2.82 -1.86
CA ALA A 190 30.15 3.88 -2.64
C ALA A 190 30.60 3.86 -4.10
N ASP A 191 31.90 3.68 -4.36
CA ASP A 191 32.48 3.55 -5.68
C ASP A 191 31.90 2.35 -6.46
N GLU A 192 31.84 1.18 -5.84
CA GLU A 192 31.22 -0.02 -6.43
C GLU A 192 29.74 0.20 -6.73
N THR A 193 29.00 0.80 -5.79
CA THR A 193 27.57 1.10 -5.96
C THR A 193 27.33 2.10 -7.09
N LEU A 194 28.12 3.15 -7.20
CA LEU A 194 28.02 4.14 -8.28
C LEU A 194 28.33 3.52 -9.65
N LYS A 195 29.29 2.59 -9.74
CA LYS A 195 29.56 1.83 -10.96
C LYS A 195 28.35 0.99 -11.35
N ASP A 196 27.79 0.22 -10.42
CA ASP A 196 26.59 -0.60 -10.63
C ASP A 196 25.40 0.26 -11.14
N MET A 197 25.26 1.48 -10.63
CA MET A 197 24.11 2.35 -10.94
C MET A 197 24.29 3.20 -12.20
N LEU A 198 25.51 3.60 -12.56
CA LEU A 198 25.76 4.56 -13.63
C LEU A 198 26.54 3.98 -14.82
N LEU A 199 27.31 2.89 -14.64
CA LEU A 199 28.12 2.33 -15.71
C LEU A 199 27.63 0.96 -16.20
N ASP A 200 27.12 0.09 -15.32
CA ASP A 200 26.90 -1.33 -15.62
C ASP A 200 25.49 -1.67 -16.14
N ASP A 201 24.71 -0.70 -16.55
CA ASP A 201 23.31 -0.87 -17.05
C ASP A 201 22.42 -1.82 -16.20
N LYS A 202 22.82 -2.13 -14.97
CA LYS A 202 22.11 -3.04 -14.06
C LYS A 202 20.68 -2.55 -13.76
N PHE A 203 20.49 -1.26 -13.74
CA PHE A 203 19.21 -0.58 -13.56
C PHE A 203 18.74 0.15 -14.84
N GLY A 204 19.52 0.09 -15.93
CA GLY A 204 19.35 0.90 -17.14
C GLY A 204 20.10 2.22 -17.06
N LYS A 205 20.03 3.02 -18.14
CA LYS A 205 20.58 4.38 -18.11
C LYS A 205 19.69 5.27 -17.26
N GLY A 206 20.24 5.85 -16.19
CA GLY A 206 19.50 6.64 -15.23
C GLY A 206 20.38 7.63 -14.50
N LYS A 207 19.82 8.23 -13.48
CA LYS A 207 20.48 9.16 -12.57
C LYS A 207 20.68 8.49 -11.22
N VAL A 208 21.60 9.00 -10.43
CA VAL A 208 21.76 8.68 -9.02
C VAL A 208 21.53 9.95 -8.20
N VAL A 209 20.65 9.86 -7.22
CA VAL A 209 20.49 10.87 -6.18
C VAL A 209 21.38 10.48 -5.01
N VAL A 210 22.34 11.35 -4.68
CA VAL A 210 23.23 11.20 -3.53
C VAL A 210 22.65 12.05 -2.40
N GLU A 211 22.39 11.44 -1.25
CA GLU A 211 21.72 12.10 -0.11
C GLU A 211 22.55 12.00 1.16
N GLU A 212 22.39 13.02 2.01
CA GLU A 212 22.79 12.97 3.42
C GLU A 212 22.10 11.80 4.12
N PHE A 213 22.86 11.05 4.95
CA PHE A 213 22.30 10.03 5.79
C PHE A 213 21.59 10.66 7.01
N LEU A 214 20.28 10.52 7.07
CA LEU A 214 19.48 11.00 8.19
C LEU A 214 19.48 9.97 9.33
N THR A 215 19.32 10.45 10.57
CA THR A 215 19.23 9.63 11.76
C THR A 215 17.98 9.99 12.57
N GLY A 216 17.29 8.98 13.07
CA GLY A 216 16.07 9.13 13.86
C GLY A 216 15.09 7.99 13.62
N PRO A 217 13.96 7.94 14.34
CA PRO A 217 12.90 7.00 14.05
C PRO A 217 12.17 7.37 12.76
N GLU A 218 12.03 6.38 11.87
CA GLU A 218 11.21 6.49 10.67
C GLU A 218 9.74 6.28 11.02
N PHE A 219 8.83 6.87 10.23
CA PHE A 219 7.41 6.59 10.29
C PHE A 219 6.74 6.85 8.95
N SER A 220 5.62 6.19 8.74
CA SER A 220 4.83 6.27 7.52
C SER A 220 3.62 7.15 7.75
N PHE A 221 3.48 8.20 6.95
CA PHE A 221 2.36 9.13 7.01
C PHE A 221 1.61 9.16 5.69
N MET A 222 0.52 8.42 5.61
CA MET A 222 -0.36 8.39 4.45
C MET A 222 -1.47 9.43 4.59
N CYS A 223 -1.82 10.10 3.49
CA CYS A 223 -2.95 11.02 3.41
C CYS A 223 -3.79 10.72 2.18
N PHE A 224 -5.10 10.81 2.29
CA PHE A 224 -5.95 10.99 1.12
C PHE A 224 -5.75 12.41 0.60
N VAL A 225 -5.60 12.56 -0.71
CA VAL A 225 -5.35 13.85 -1.34
C VAL A 225 -6.28 14.03 -2.53
N ASP A 226 -6.84 15.22 -2.65
CA ASP A 226 -7.56 15.69 -3.82
C ASP A 226 -7.14 17.14 -4.15
N GLY A 227 -6.18 17.25 -5.05
CA GLY A 227 -5.58 18.54 -5.39
C GLY A 227 -4.91 19.22 -4.21
N LEU A 228 -5.51 20.27 -3.68
CA LEU A 228 -5.00 21.01 -2.53
C LEU A 228 -5.47 20.45 -1.18
N ASP A 229 -6.51 19.64 -1.18
CA ASP A 229 -7.09 19.09 0.03
C ASP A 229 -6.36 17.83 0.47
N VAL A 230 -5.90 17.81 1.73
CA VAL A 230 -5.08 16.74 2.30
C VAL A 230 -5.71 16.26 3.61
N TYR A 231 -6.05 14.97 3.67
CA TYR A 231 -6.75 14.35 4.81
C TYR A 231 -5.88 13.23 5.40
N PRO A 232 -5.37 13.40 6.64
CA PRO A 232 -4.43 12.46 7.23
C PRO A 232 -5.09 11.14 7.63
N MET A 233 -4.33 10.04 7.46
CA MET A 233 -4.61 8.75 8.07
C MET A 233 -3.89 8.64 9.41
N THR A 234 -4.24 7.63 10.20
CA THR A 234 -3.44 7.25 11.38
C THR A 234 -2.04 6.84 10.97
N LEU A 235 -1.05 7.19 11.80
CA LEU A 235 0.35 6.83 11.53
C LEU A 235 0.59 5.33 11.59
N SER A 236 1.59 4.88 10.85
CA SER A 236 2.15 3.53 10.97
C SER A 236 3.68 3.57 10.92
N GLN A 237 4.31 2.51 11.41
CA GLN A 237 5.74 2.30 11.28
C GLN A 237 6.00 0.89 10.79
N ASP A 238 6.79 0.77 9.72
CA ASP A 238 7.23 -0.51 9.17
C ASP A 238 8.63 -0.92 9.70
N HIS A 239 9.02 -2.15 9.43
CA HIS A 239 10.32 -2.73 9.73
C HIS A 239 10.97 -3.21 8.45
N LYS A 240 11.87 -2.39 7.88
CA LYS A 240 12.41 -2.61 6.53
C LYS A 240 13.48 -3.70 6.44
N ARG A 241 14.23 -3.95 7.52
CA ARG A 241 15.32 -4.95 7.51
C ARG A 241 14.78 -6.38 7.61
N ALA A 242 15.42 -7.30 6.88
CA ALA A 242 14.96 -8.69 6.74
C ALA A 242 14.99 -9.49 8.06
N TYR A 243 15.93 -9.19 8.96
CA TYR A 243 16.20 -10.00 10.15
C TYR A 243 16.07 -9.18 11.44
N GLU A 244 15.90 -9.91 12.57
CA GLU A 244 15.81 -9.34 13.91
C GLU A 244 17.01 -8.43 14.25
N GLY A 245 16.76 -7.42 15.10
CA GLY A 245 17.73 -6.41 15.45
C GLY A 245 18.09 -5.46 14.31
N ASP A 246 17.16 -5.27 13.37
CA ASP A 246 17.32 -4.44 12.15
C ASP A 246 18.58 -4.82 11.34
N LYS A 247 18.79 -6.11 11.13
CA LYS A 247 19.92 -6.69 10.38
C LYS A 247 19.50 -7.18 9.00
N GLY A 248 20.52 -7.41 8.16
CA GLY A 248 20.33 -7.93 6.81
C GLY A 248 19.93 -6.86 5.79
N PRO A 249 19.53 -7.26 4.58
CA PRO A 249 19.16 -6.34 3.51
C PRO A 249 17.83 -5.62 3.79
N ASN A 250 17.63 -4.49 3.12
CA ASN A 250 16.34 -3.83 3.05
C ASN A 250 15.35 -4.70 2.28
N THR A 251 14.07 -4.63 2.68
CA THR A 251 12.94 -5.36 2.08
C THR A 251 11.81 -4.39 1.79
N GLY A 252 10.69 -4.89 1.30
CA GLY A 252 9.43 -4.14 1.22
C GLY A 252 8.72 -3.93 2.56
N GLY A 253 9.31 -4.40 3.68
CA GLY A 253 8.73 -4.38 5.02
C GLY A 253 8.44 -5.79 5.53
N MET A 254 8.89 -6.09 6.77
CA MET A 254 8.74 -7.37 7.44
C MET A 254 7.65 -7.35 8.53
N GLY A 255 6.96 -6.23 8.67
CA GLY A 255 5.86 -6.00 9.58
C GLY A 255 5.67 -4.53 9.85
N ALA A 256 4.53 -4.19 10.41
CA ALA A 256 4.18 -2.82 10.74
C ALA A 256 3.24 -2.76 11.94
N TYR A 257 3.08 -1.57 12.51
CA TYR A 257 2.10 -1.32 13.57
C TYR A 257 1.50 0.08 13.45
N SER A 258 0.34 0.28 14.06
CA SER A 258 -0.41 1.53 14.11
C SER A 258 -1.20 1.60 15.43
N PRO A 259 -1.18 2.74 16.18
CA PRO A 259 -0.47 4.00 15.91
C PRO A 259 1.03 3.93 16.24
N VAL A 260 1.73 5.08 16.11
CA VAL A 260 3.17 5.21 16.38
C VAL A 260 3.39 6.16 17.57
N PRO A 261 3.40 5.69 18.81
CA PRO A 261 3.36 6.55 20.01
C PRO A 261 4.64 7.38 20.25
N ILE A 262 5.75 7.05 19.57
CA ILE A 262 7.00 7.83 19.64
C ILE A 262 6.97 9.12 18.79
N ILE A 263 5.97 9.27 17.94
CA ILE A 263 5.71 10.47 17.12
C ILE A 263 4.62 11.29 17.82
N THR A 264 4.93 12.51 18.18
CA THR A 264 4.03 13.40 18.93
C THR A 264 3.01 14.09 18.01
N ASP A 265 1.96 14.65 18.60
CA ASP A 265 0.97 15.45 17.83
C ASP A 265 1.64 16.65 17.16
N GLU A 266 2.67 17.26 17.79
CA GLU A 266 3.44 18.35 17.19
C GLU A 266 4.24 17.90 15.97
N ASP A 267 4.81 16.67 15.99
CA ASP A 267 5.50 16.08 14.83
C ASP A 267 4.50 15.85 13.68
N VAL A 268 3.28 15.39 14.00
CA VAL A 268 2.21 15.19 13.00
C VAL A 268 1.76 16.51 12.40
N GLU A 269 1.51 17.53 13.24
CA GLU A 269 1.14 18.86 12.78
C GLU A 269 2.24 19.46 11.89
N TYR A 270 3.50 19.34 12.32
CA TYR A 270 4.64 19.77 11.51
C TYR A 270 4.70 19.04 10.16
N ALA A 271 4.54 17.72 10.16
CA ALA A 271 4.54 16.94 8.93
C ALA A 271 3.39 17.35 7.99
N MET A 272 2.19 17.62 8.53
CA MET A 272 1.07 18.14 7.74
C MET A 272 1.38 19.49 7.12
N GLU A 273 1.82 20.46 7.93
CA GLU A 273 1.94 21.87 7.51
C GLU A 273 3.24 22.12 6.70
N LYS A 274 4.31 21.35 6.93
CA LYS A 274 5.60 21.56 6.29
C LYS A 274 5.93 20.52 5.21
N VAL A 275 5.22 19.38 5.19
CA VAL A 275 5.49 18.32 4.23
C VAL A 275 4.28 18.04 3.35
N MET A 276 3.19 17.49 3.91
CA MET A 276 2.11 16.93 3.11
C MET A 276 1.34 17.97 2.30
N LYS A 277 0.90 19.06 2.95
CA LYS A 277 0.20 20.17 2.28
C LYS A 277 1.09 20.90 1.27
N PRO A 278 2.35 21.29 1.58
CA PRO A 278 3.24 21.88 0.59
C PRO A 278 3.53 20.97 -0.60
N THR A 279 3.63 19.64 -0.38
CA THR A 279 3.80 18.68 -1.48
C THR A 279 2.58 18.69 -2.40
N ALA A 280 1.36 18.59 -1.86
CA ALA A 280 0.15 18.64 -2.65
C ALA A 280 0.03 19.96 -3.42
N ALA A 281 0.29 21.09 -2.77
CA ALA A 281 0.29 22.40 -3.41
C ALA A 281 1.37 22.55 -4.50
N GLY A 282 2.57 22.02 -4.25
CA GLY A 282 3.66 21.96 -5.23
C GLY A 282 3.27 21.15 -6.47
N MET A 283 2.65 19.99 -6.29
CA MET A 283 2.15 19.16 -7.40
C MET A 283 1.11 19.89 -8.25
N VAL A 284 0.20 20.64 -7.62
CA VAL A 284 -0.75 21.49 -8.36
C VAL A 284 -0.03 22.59 -9.14
N ALA A 285 0.95 23.26 -8.51
CA ALA A 285 1.71 24.33 -9.15
C ALA A 285 2.58 23.84 -10.32
N GLU A 286 3.05 22.59 -10.28
CA GLU A 286 3.78 21.93 -11.39
C GLU A 286 2.83 21.40 -12.49
N GLY A 287 1.52 21.59 -12.37
CA GLY A 287 0.53 21.15 -13.37
C GLY A 287 0.22 19.65 -13.35
N CYS A 288 0.59 18.95 -12.28
CA CYS A 288 0.31 17.53 -12.05
C CYS A 288 -0.41 17.33 -10.70
N PRO A 289 -1.65 17.85 -10.53
CA PRO A 289 -2.38 17.75 -9.27
C PRO A 289 -2.50 16.30 -8.83
N PHE A 290 -2.26 16.07 -7.53
CA PHE A 290 -2.29 14.74 -6.96
C PHE A 290 -3.73 14.37 -6.53
N THR A 291 -4.16 13.15 -6.87
CA THR A 291 -5.46 12.58 -6.47
C THR A 291 -5.23 11.14 -6.03
N GLY A 292 -5.61 10.76 -4.82
CA GLY A 292 -5.40 9.39 -4.31
C GLY A 292 -4.70 9.37 -2.96
N VAL A 293 -3.79 8.44 -2.74
CA VAL A 293 -2.99 8.34 -1.50
C VAL A 293 -1.57 8.83 -1.73
N LEU A 294 -1.23 9.92 -1.06
CA LEU A 294 0.14 10.38 -0.94
C LEU A 294 0.75 9.79 0.35
N TYR A 295 1.78 8.99 0.20
CA TYR A 295 2.54 8.41 1.29
C TYR A 295 3.85 9.18 1.47
N GLY A 296 4.05 9.74 2.65
CA GLY A 296 5.33 10.28 3.10
C GLY A 296 6.05 9.26 3.96
N GLY A 297 7.19 8.76 3.49
CA GLY A 297 8.19 8.09 4.33
C GLY A 297 9.01 9.16 5.05
N LEU A 298 8.80 9.32 6.35
CA LEU A 298 9.30 10.43 7.13
C LEU A 298 10.25 9.95 8.22
N MET A 299 11.18 10.81 8.62
CA MET A 299 12.08 10.60 9.75
C MET A 299 12.00 11.76 10.73
N LYS A 300 11.79 11.45 12.01
CA LYS A 300 11.91 12.43 13.10
C LYS A 300 13.39 12.59 13.43
N THR A 301 13.99 13.66 12.92
CA THR A 301 15.39 13.99 13.18
C THR A 301 15.53 14.98 14.36
N PRO A 302 16.74 15.20 14.91
CA PRO A 302 16.95 16.22 15.93
C PRO A 302 16.58 17.65 15.51
N THR A 303 16.49 17.91 14.20
CA THR A 303 16.16 19.22 13.63
C THR A 303 14.73 19.33 13.11
N GLY A 304 13.89 18.34 13.38
CA GLY A 304 12.50 18.27 12.93
C GLY A 304 12.25 17.09 11.98
N VAL A 305 11.02 16.97 11.51
CA VAL A 305 10.62 15.91 10.57
C VAL A 305 11.17 16.22 9.19
N LYS A 306 11.80 15.21 8.56
CA LYS A 306 12.32 15.28 7.18
C LYS A 306 11.75 14.14 6.33
N VAL A 307 11.58 14.40 5.05
CA VAL A 307 11.15 13.40 4.06
C VAL A 307 12.32 12.51 3.68
N ILE A 308 12.10 11.19 3.75
CA ILE A 308 12.99 10.16 3.18
C ILE A 308 12.62 9.92 1.72
N GLU A 309 11.30 9.69 1.47
CA GLU A 309 10.74 9.43 0.14
C GLU A 309 9.23 9.72 0.12
N PHE A 310 8.68 9.90 -1.08
CA PHE A 310 7.25 9.84 -1.31
C PHE A 310 6.88 8.59 -2.10
N ASN A 311 5.69 8.05 -1.82
CA ASN A 311 5.05 7.07 -2.67
C ASN A 311 3.66 7.57 -3.08
N CYS A 312 3.22 7.19 -4.28
CA CYS A 312 1.98 7.70 -4.88
C CYS A 312 0.78 6.77 -4.68
N ARG A 313 0.83 5.91 -3.65
CA ARG A 313 -0.14 4.84 -3.39
C ARG A 313 -0.11 4.45 -1.91
N PHE A 314 -1.04 3.59 -1.53
CA PHE A 314 -1.00 2.94 -0.23
C PHE A 314 0.32 2.20 0.02
N GLY A 315 0.86 2.26 1.24
CA GLY A 315 2.03 1.48 1.67
C GLY A 315 1.72 -0.02 1.77
N ASP A 316 2.75 -0.84 1.73
CA ASP A 316 2.69 -2.28 1.93
C ASP A 316 3.96 -2.70 2.69
N PRO A 317 3.89 -3.01 4.01
CA PRO A 317 2.73 -3.56 4.73
C PRO A 317 1.92 -2.57 5.61
N GLU A 318 2.01 -1.26 5.42
CA GLU A 318 1.33 -0.28 6.29
C GLU A 318 -0.19 -0.32 6.16
N THR A 319 -0.70 -0.53 4.95
CA THR A 319 -2.14 -0.57 4.67
C THR A 319 -2.85 -1.63 5.50
N GLU A 320 -2.21 -2.77 5.71
CA GLU A 320 -2.71 -3.93 6.43
C GLU A 320 -2.87 -3.66 7.93
N VAL A 321 -2.19 -2.64 8.47
CA VAL A 321 -2.37 -2.21 9.87
C VAL A 321 -3.15 -0.91 10.00
N VAL A 322 -3.29 -0.13 8.94
CA VAL A 322 -4.01 1.16 8.95
C VAL A 322 -5.48 0.98 8.60
N LEU A 323 -5.83 0.35 7.46
CA LEU A 323 -7.22 0.21 7.02
C LEU A 323 -8.13 -0.60 7.96
N PRO A 324 -7.66 -1.62 8.70
CA PRO A 324 -8.50 -2.28 9.71
C PRO A 324 -8.99 -1.35 10.82
N ARG A 325 -8.26 -0.27 11.09
CA ARG A 325 -8.61 0.75 12.07
C ARG A 325 -9.59 1.81 11.54
N LEU A 326 -9.82 1.85 10.23
CA LEU A 326 -10.80 2.77 9.65
C LEU A 326 -12.22 2.39 10.10
N ALA A 327 -12.94 3.36 10.69
CA ALA A 327 -14.34 3.21 11.10
C ALA A 327 -15.32 3.71 10.04
N SER A 328 -14.92 4.72 9.25
CA SER A 328 -15.70 5.26 8.14
C SER A 328 -15.78 4.29 6.96
N ASP A 329 -16.82 4.44 6.14
CA ASP A 329 -16.96 3.67 4.89
C ASP A 329 -15.88 4.11 3.88
N ILE A 330 -15.00 3.17 3.51
CA ILE A 330 -13.91 3.47 2.57
C ILE A 330 -14.41 3.74 1.15
N TYR A 331 -15.57 3.18 0.76
CA TYR A 331 -16.16 3.45 -0.55
C TYR A 331 -16.55 4.92 -0.70
N ASP A 332 -17.10 5.54 0.34
CA ASP A 332 -17.43 6.97 0.35
C ASP A 332 -16.18 7.84 0.21
N ILE A 333 -15.10 7.47 0.92
CA ILE A 333 -13.82 8.18 0.85
C ILE A 333 -13.22 8.08 -0.56
N PHE A 334 -13.15 6.88 -1.12
CA PHE A 334 -12.63 6.69 -2.48
C PHE A 334 -13.47 7.38 -3.54
N SER A 335 -14.81 7.36 -3.37
CA SER A 335 -15.73 8.05 -4.25
C SER A 335 -15.56 9.57 -4.18
N ALA A 336 -15.44 10.13 -2.97
CA ALA A 336 -15.24 11.57 -2.80
C ALA A 336 -13.98 12.06 -3.52
N VAL A 337 -12.86 11.33 -3.37
CA VAL A 337 -11.60 11.67 -4.06
C VAL A 337 -11.71 11.48 -5.59
N ALA A 338 -12.33 10.39 -6.06
CA ALA A 338 -12.46 10.12 -7.49
C ALA A 338 -13.38 11.11 -8.22
N ASP A 339 -14.39 11.62 -7.51
CA ASP A 339 -15.41 12.54 -8.05
C ASP A 339 -15.13 14.01 -7.74
N HIS A 340 -14.04 14.32 -7.00
CA HIS A 340 -13.72 15.68 -6.55
C HIS A 340 -14.88 16.32 -5.75
N THR A 341 -15.49 15.55 -4.84
CA THR A 341 -16.59 15.98 -3.98
C THR A 341 -16.11 16.13 -2.53
N PRO A 342 -16.86 16.84 -1.67
CA PRO A 342 -16.47 17.03 -0.28
C PRO A 342 -16.19 15.69 0.44
N MET A 343 -15.03 15.61 1.10
CA MET A 343 -14.62 14.43 1.86
C MET A 343 -15.57 14.19 3.03
N PRO A 344 -16.08 12.95 3.24
CA PRO A 344 -16.82 12.62 4.44
C PRO A 344 -15.91 12.74 5.68
N GLN A 345 -16.53 12.85 6.87
CA GLN A 345 -15.77 12.79 8.11
C GLN A 345 -15.06 11.42 8.21
N ILE A 346 -13.75 11.45 8.41
CA ILE A 346 -12.94 10.24 8.55
C ILE A 346 -12.77 9.94 10.04
N GLU A 347 -13.22 8.76 10.45
CA GLU A 347 -13.15 8.29 11.83
C GLU A 347 -12.29 7.04 11.94
N TRP A 348 -11.52 6.94 13.02
CA TRP A 348 -10.61 5.84 13.30
C TRP A 348 -11.00 5.13 14.60
N LYS A 349 -10.94 3.80 14.59
CA LYS A 349 -11.12 2.99 15.79
C LYS A 349 -9.99 3.23 16.78
N LYS A 350 -10.30 3.09 18.07
CA LYS A 350 -9.31 3.22 19.16
C LYS A 350 -8.39 2.01 19.27
N GLU A 351 -8.84 0.85 18.80
CA GLU A 351 -8.03 -0.37 18.76
C GLU A 351 -6.74 -0.14 18.00
N VAL A 352 -5.67 -0.72 18.50
CA VAL A 352 -4.36 -0.68 17.86
C VAL A 352 -4.13 -1.97 17.06
N THR A 353 -3.20 -1.92 16.13
CA THR A 353 -2.87 -3.05 15.24
C THR A 353 -1.37 -3.26 15.17
N MET A 354 -0.96 -4.51 15.14
CA MET A 354 0.41 -4.91 14.84
C MET A 354 0.42 -6.15 13.96
N GLY A 355 1.27 -6.15 12.93
CA GLY A 355 1.29 -7.21 11.94
C GLY A 355 2.70 -7.70 11.62
N PHE A 356 2.81 -9.00 11.43
CA PHE A 356 4.04 -9.72 11.11
C PHE A 356 3.97 -10.26 9.69
N VAL A 357 4.97 -9.96 8.89
CA VAL A 357 5.11 -10.53 7.55
C VAL A 357 5.83 -11.87 7.63
N MET A 358 5.22 -12.90 7.07
CA MET A 358 5.83 -14.20 6.83
C MET A 358 6.36 -14.22 5.39
N ALA A 359 7.67 -14.32 5.24
CA ALA A 359 8.35 -14.28 3.94
C ALA A 359 8.99 -15.63 3.60
N SER A 360 9.13 -15.92 2.31
CA SER A 360 9.85 -17.10 1.82
C SER A 360 11.33 -17.03 2.18
N LYS A 361 11.91 -18.13 2.68
CA LYS A 361 13.36 -18.22 2.96
C LYS A 361 14.17 -17.83 1.73
N GLY A 362 15.11 -16.91 1.91
CA GLY A 362 15.91 -16.29 0.86
C GLY A 362 15.47 -14.89 0.44
N TYR A 363 14.23 -14.48 0.78
CA TYR A 363 13.75 -13.11 0.52
C TYR A 363 14.61 -12.08 1.29
N PRO A 364 14.98 -10.90 0.69
CA PRO A 364 14.56 -10.33 -0.61
C PRO A 364 15.41 -10.81 -1.81
N GLY A 365 16.35 -11.72 -1.62
CA GLY A 365 17.11 -12.37 -2.68
C GLY A 365 16.29 -13.50 -3.35
N ASP A 366 17.00 -14.52 -3.83
CA ASP A 366 16.38 -15.68 -4.49
C ASP A 366 15.63 -16.56 -3.47
N TYR A 367 14.41 -16.93 -3.80
CA TYR A 367 13.56 -17.78 -2.96
C TYR A 367 12.79 -18.81 -3.78
N LYS A 368 12.42 -19.91 -3.13
CA LYS A 368 11.60 -20.98 -3.74
C LYS A 368 10.11 -20.70 -3.47
N LYS A 369 9.28 -21.15 -4.41
CA LYS A 369 7.81 -21.09 -4.35
C LYS A 369 7.23 -22.51 -4.31
N GLY A 370 5.92 -22.62 -4.05
CA GLY A 370 5.18 -23.88 -4.11
C GLY A 370 5.27 -24.74 -2.85
N HIS A 371 5.66 -24.16 -1.70
CA HIS A 371 5.61 -24.84 -0.41
C HIS A 371 4.20 -24.72 0.20
N GLU A 372 3.65 -25.85 0.68
CA GLU A 372 2.32 -25.89 1.31
C GLU A 372 2.29 -25.06 2.60
N ILE A 373 1.19 -24.35 2.80
CA ILE A 373 0.91 -23.54 4.00
C ILE A 373 -0.28 -24.17 4.72
N ASN A 374 -0.08 -24.60 5.96
CA ASN A 374 -1.13 -25.20 6.78
C ASN A 374 -1.62 -24.19 7.82
N PHE A 375 -2.91 -23.89 7.76
CA PHE A 375 -3.61 -23.06 8.74
C PHE A 375 -4.29 -23.97 9.76
N PRO A 376 -3.93 -23.92 11.06
CA PRO A 376 -4.62 -24.73 12.06
C PRO A 376 -6.03 -24.19 12.32
N PRO A 377 -6.98 -25.05 12.77
CA PRO A 377 -8.37 -24.65 13.04
C PRO A 377 -8.52 -23.48 14.03
N VAL A 378 -7.57 -23.30 14.95
CA VAL A 378 -7.57 -22.19 15.92
C VAL A 378 -7.47 -20.83 15.20
N ILE A 379 -6.75 -20.75 14.10
CA ILE A 379 -6.63 -19.53 13.29
C ILE A 379 -8.01 -19.11 12.77
N SER A 380 -8.81 -20.05 12.23
CA SER A 380 -10.15 -19.73 11.73
C SER A 380 -11.04 -19.16 12.84
N SER A 381 -10.99 -19.72 14.06
CA SER A 381 -11.78 -19.23 15.19
C SER A 381 -11.35 -17.83 15.67
N GLU A 382 -10.06 -17.50 15.63
CA GLU A 382 -9.55 -16.16 16.01
C GLU A 382 -9.87 -15.11 14.94
N VAL A 383 -9.83 -15.48 13.64
CA VAL A 383 -10.31 -14.63 12.54
C VAL A 383 -11.82 -14.35 12.67
N GLU A 384 -12.63 -15.38 12.96
CA GLU A 384 -14.05 -15.23 13.21
C GLU A 384 -14.37 -14.29 14.38
N LYS A 385 -13.56 -14.33 15.45
CA LYS A 385 -13.67 -13.41 16.60
C LYS A 385 -13.16 -11.99 16.29
N SER A 386 -12.64 -11.75 15.09
CA SER A 386 -12.03 -10.48 14.68
C SER A 386 -10.84 -10.03 15.54
N SER A 387 -10.19 -10.97 16.26
CA SER A 387 -8.98 -10.66 17.06
C SER A 387 -7.70 -10.65 16.23
N ILE A 388 -7.74 -11.26 15.03
CA ILE A 388 -6.67 -11.24 14.03
C ILE A 388 -7.25 -11.05 12.62
N ARG A 389 -6.35 -10.65 11.68
CA ARG A 389 -6.58 -10.69 10.23
C ARG A 389 -5.39 -11.34 9.56
N ILE A 390 -5.66 -12.07 8.48
CA ILE A 390 -4.60 -12.64 7.65
C ILE A 390 -4.73 -12.07 6.24
N TYR A 391 -3.74 -11.30 5.84
CA TYR A 391 -3.66 -10.77 4.50
C TYR A 391 -2.70 -11.62 3.67
N HIS A 392 -3.17 -12.13 2.55
CA HIS A 392 -2.35 -12.88 1.61
C HIS A 392 -1.60 -11.90 0.71
N MET A 393 -0.27 -12.01 0.70
CA MET A 393 0.61 -11.15 -0.10
C MET A 393 1.08 -11.88 -1.36
N GLY A 394 1.51 -13.14 -1.21
CA GLY A 394 2.01 -13.94 -2.32
C GLY A 394 1.67 -15.42 -2.12
N THR A 395 0.41 -15.76 -2.31
CA THR A 395 -0.09 -17.13 -2.17
C THR A 395 -0.80 -17.60 -3.44
N SER A 396 -0.80 -18.91 -3.66
CA SER A 396 -1.63 -19.58 -4.65
C SER A 396 -2.44 -20.70 -3.99
N VAL A 397 -3.51 -21.13 -4.64
CA VAL A 397 -4.33 -22.25 -4.19
C VAL A 397 -4.31 -23.35 -5.26
N LYS A 398 -4.17 -24.61 -4.82
CA LYS A 398 -4.28 -25.79 -5.66
C LYS A 398 -4.92 -26.91 -4.84
N ASP A 399 -5.96 -27.54 -5.38
CA ASP A 399 -6.70 -28.64 -4.75
C ASP A 399 -7.18 -28.29 -3.31
N GLY A 400 -7.61 -27.04 -3.10
CA GLY A 400 -8.06 -26.52 -1.79
C GLY A 400 -6.97 -26.22 -0.77
N LYS A 401 -5.69 -26.35 -1.14
CA LYS A 401 -4.53 -26.09 -0.29
C LYS A 401 -3.81 -24.81 -0.72
N TYR A 402 -3.25 -24.07 0.25
CA TYR A 402 -2.50 -22.86 -0.01
C TYR A 402 -1.00 -23.16 -0.15
N TYR A 403 -0.34 -22.40 -1.03
CA TYR A 403 1.08 -22.52 -1.32
C TYR A 403 1.75 -21.16 -1.41
N THR A 404 3.05 -21.12 -1.08
CA THR A 404 3.87 -19.90 -1.27
C THR A 404 4.02 -19.59 -2.76
N ALA A 405 3.80 -18.33 -3.14
CA ALA A 405 3.87 -17.84 -4.52
C ALA A 405 4.66 -16.54 -4.67
N GLY A 406 5.10 -15.92 -3.58
CA GLY A 406 5.81 -14.66 -3.53
C GLY A 406 6.99 -14.65 -2.56
N GLY A 407 7.70 -13.53 -2.50
CA GLY A 407 8.73 -13.26 -1.50
C GLY A 407 8.10 -13.03 -0.13
N ARG A 408 7.29 -11.99 0.01
CA ARG A 408 6.36 -11.85 1.12
C ARG A 408 5.12 -12.68 0.79
N VAL A 409 4.64 -13.48 1.74
CA VAL A 409 3.63 -14.51 1.51
C VAL A 409 2.34 -14.22 2.25
N LEU A 410 2.44 -13.95 3.54
CA LEU A 410 1.31 -13.60 4.41
C LEU A 410 1.69 -12.41 5.29
N MET A 411 0.70 -11.64 5.71
CA MET A 411 0.79 -10.77 6.86
C MET A 411 -0.32 -11.12 7.86
N VAL A 412 0.07 -11.38 9.09
CA VAL A 412 -0.84 -11.68 10.19
C VAL A 412 -0.91 -10.48 11.10
N VAL A 413 -2.10 -9.89 11.24
CA VAL A 413 -2.35 -8.67 12.00
C VAL A 413 -3.19 -8.98 13.21
N GLY A 414 -2.68 -8.64 14.40
CA GLY A 414 -3.41 -8.70 15.68
C GLY A 414 -4.03 -7.35 16.03
N PHE A 415 -5.14 -7.41 16.75
CA PHE A 415 -5.87 -6.26 17.28
C PHE A 415 -5.81 -6.29 18.80
N GLY A 416 -5.56 -5.14 19.42
CA GLY A 416 -5.49 -5.02 20.86
C GLY A 416 -5.99 -3.68 21.39
N ALA A 417 -6.19 -3.62 22.70
CA ALA A 417 -6.40 -2.36 23.40
C ALA A 417 -5.09 -1.56 23.49
N ASP A 418 -3.96 -2.25 23.45
CA ASP A 418 -2.60 -1.69 23.38
C ASP A 418 -1.72 -2.52 22.42
N LEU A 419 -0.51 -2.01 22.14
CA LEU A 419 0.40 -2.62 21.16
C LEU A 419 0.94 -3.97 21.65
N GLN A 420 1.08 -4.19 22.96
CA GLN A 420 1.53 -5.48 23.51
C GLN A 420 0.48 -6.56 23.26
N GLU A 421 -0.78 -6.28 23.51
CA GLU A 421 -1.88 -7.23 23.23
C GLU A 421 -1.97 -7.56 21.73
N ALA A 422 -1.88 -6.54 20.86
CA ALA A 422 -1.89 -6.73 19.41
C ALA A 422 -0.70 -7.58 18.94
N HIS A 423 0.51 -7.31 19.47
CA HIS A 423 1.73 -8.09 19.23
C HIS A 423 1.54 -9.55 19.57
N ASP A 424 1.13 -9.84 20.83
CA ASP A 424 1.06 -11.20 21.36
C ASP A 424 0.04 -12.05 20.58
N LYS A 425 -1.10 -11.47 20.21
CA LYS A 425 -2.11 -12.14 19.38
C LYS A 425 -1.57 -12.46 17.98
N ALA A 426 -0.94 -11.49 17.33
CA ALA A 426 -0.38 -11.68 15.99
C ALA A 426 0.75 -12.70 16.00
N LEU A 427 1.67 -12.61 16.96
CA LEU A 427 2.81 -13.52 17.06
C LEU A 427 2.36 -14.98 17.35
N ALA A 428 1.41 -15.17 18.27
CA ALA A 428 0.84 -16.49 18.55
C ALA A 428 0.19 -17.11 17.29
N ALA A 429 -0.49 -16.30 16.51
CA ALA A 429 -1.09 -16.75 15.24
C ALA A 429 -0.01 -17.12 14.21
N VAL A 430 1.02 -16.29 14.04
CA VAL A 430 2.16 -16.56 13.15
C VAL A 430 2.84 -17.88 13.51
N GLU A 431 3.11 -18.10 14.80
CA GLU A 431 3.77 -19.31 15.32
C GLU A 431 2.94 -20.58 15.11
N SER A 432 1.63 -20.47 14.94
CA SER A 432 0.75 -21.60 14.70
C SER A 432 0.60 -21.97 13.21
N ILE A 433 1.00 -21.07 12.29
CA ILE A 433 0.97 -21.35 10.85
C ILE A 433 2.18 -22.19 10.48
N GLU A 434 1.95 -23.36 9.86
CA GLU A 434 3.00 -24.30 9.51
C GLU A 434 3.40 -24.16 8.04
N CYS A 435 4.67 -23.87 7.79
CA CYS A 435 5.31 -23.94 6.48
C CYS A 435 6.83 -23.91 6.62
N ASP A 436 7.50 -24.96 6.15
CA ASP A 436 8.97 -25.09 6.29
C ASP A 436 9.78 -24.01 5.57
N ASN A 437 9.16 -23.34 4.60
CA ASN A 437 9.85 -22.34 3.76
C ASN A 437 9.57 -20.90 4.19
N LEU A 438 8.89 -20.66 5.30
CA LEU A 438 8.63 -19.32 5.79
C LEU A 438 9.59 -18.92 6.92
N PHE A 439 9.86 -17.61 7.00
CA PHE A 439 10.50 -16.97 8.14
C PHE A 439 9.81 -15.63 8.42
N TYR A 440 9.97 -15.12 9.62
CA TYR A 440 9.42 -13.85 10.09
C TYR A 440 10.34 -13.27 11.16
N ARG A 441 10.14 -11.99 11.50
CA ARG A 441 10.82 -11.32 12.61
C ARG A 441 9.92 -11.35 13.85
N ARG A 442 10.47 -11.73 15.00
CA ARG A 442 9.74 -11.70 16.28
C ARG A 442 9.76 -10.33 16.94
N ASP A 443 10.68 -9.47 16.53
CA ASP A 443 10.95 -8.17 17.15
C ASP A 443 10.17 -7.01 16.50
N ILE A 444 9.08 -7.29 15.77
CA ILE A 444 8.20 -6.24 15.25
C ILE A 444 7.64 -5.43 16.42
N GLY A 445 7.77 -4.11 16.36
CA GLY A 445 7.31 -3.21 17.43
C GLY A 445 8.30 -3.01 18.58
N TRP A 446 9.52 -3.57 18.53
CA TRP A 446 10.50 -3.49 19.62
C TRP A 446 10.80 -2.07 20.14
N ARG A 447 10.52 -1.04 19.34
CA ARG A 447 10.72 0.37 19.72
C ARG A 447 9.64 0.92 20.64
N VAL A 448 8.52 0.21 20.78
CA VAL A 448 7.31 0.70 21.46
C VAL A 448 6.69 -0.31 22.45
N LEU A 449 7.33 -1.48 22.60
CA LEU A 449 6.95 -2.56 23.52
C LEU A 449 7.78 -2.54 24.81
#